data_e84597fa817fb3471c608849317d7474
#
_entry.id   e84597fa817fb3471c608849317d7474
#
_cell.length_a   1.000
_cell.length_b   1.000
_cell.length_c   1.000
_cell.angle_alpha   90.00
_cell.angle_beta   90.00
_cell.angle_gamma   90.00
#
_symmetry.space_group_name_H-M   'P 1'
#
loop_
_entity.id
_entity.type
_entity.pdbx_description
1 polymer ?
#
loop_
_entity_poly.entity_id
_entity_poly.type
_entity_poly.pdbx_seq_one_letter_code
_entity_poly.pdbx_strand_id
1 'polypeptide(L)'
;QTLRLTLPAAIESFSPVEGVDWTIPAMHVVDSPRFAYRGLMLDVSRYFIPKENVLQIIDCMAMLKLNKLHLHLTDDNGWRLEIKRYPRLTEVGSRRVNRNGVPFPDRRNPLPGESTSVGGYYTQDDMREIIAYAQARQVEIIPEIDMPAHSNAALAAYPELACPVVDKYIGVLPGLGGDHADIIYCAGNEQTFHFLEGVIDEVAALFPSKYIHLGGDEAWKTYWKKCPLCQQRMKDENLPDEEELQSYFMRRMSRYVQSKGKEVMGWDELTNGTLPEGAIIFGWQGFGNAALKAAAQGHRFVMTPARLLYLIRYQGPQWFEPLTYFGNNTLKDVYNYEPIQDNWKPEYEPLLMGVQGSMWTEFCNHPSDVTYQVFPRLVAVAEVAWSPKSSKDWPTFVEALDGYLAHLQAKGIQYAHSMYNIQHTVTPVDGKLKVDLMCERPDVEIRYTTDGMEPGAESALYESSLMLDGDAVIKCATFCDGKKMGKTLELPLDWNLATAKPLLGLPASANILVNGLRGSLKQTDFEWYTGDMNRPLTFTVDLLKSYELTECAVGCITNYGMG
;
A
#
# COMPACT_ATOMS: atom_id res chain seq x y z
N GLN A 1 23.92 9.91 -8.62
CA GLN A 1 22.49 10.25 -8.62
C GLN A 1 22.26 11.74 -8.34
N THR A 2 22.92 12.31 -7.31
CA THR A 2 22.79 13.75 -7.01
C THR A 2 23.10 14.59 -8.25
N LEU A 3 24.20 14.31 -8.94
CA LEU A 3 24.58 15.01 -10.17
C LEU A 3 23.52 14.86 -11.29
N ARG A 4 22.94 13.67 -11.44
CA ARG A 4 21.88 13.41 -12.44
C ARG A 4 20.64 14.30 -12.20
N LEU A 5 20.22 14.43 -10.92
CA LEU A 5 19.06 15.25 -10.55
C LEU A 5 19.29 16.77 -10.64
N THR A 6 20.55 17.22 -10.77
CA THR A 6 20.86 18.64 -11.01
C THR A 6 20.94 18.99 -12.51
N LEU A 7 20.83 17.99 -13.38
CA LEU A 7 20.79 18.16 -14.83
C LEU A 7 19.36 18.28 -15.34
N PRO A 8 19.13 18.93 -16.49
CA PRO A 8 17.80 18.94 -17.12
C PRO A 8 17.28 17.54 -17.37
N ALA A 9 15.95 17.35 -17.25
CA ALA A 9 15.28 16.07 -17.46
C ALA A 9 15.55 15.44 -18.85
N ALA A 10 15.98 16.25 -19.82
CA ALA A 10 16.45 15.78 -21.13
C ALA A 10 17.59 14.76 -21.06
N ILE A 11 18.31 14.65 -19.91
CA ILE A 11 19.33 13.61 -19.67
C ILE A 11 18.74 12.20 -19.76
N GLU A 12 17.43 12.05 -19.58
CA GLU A 12 16.72 10.77 -19.66
C GLU A 12 16.38 10.35 -21.08
N SER A 13 16.57 11.23 -22.07
CA SER A 13 16.26 10.94 -23.48
C SER A 13 17.24 9.91 -24.06
N PHE A 14 16.71 8.96 -24.84
CA PHE A 14 17.50 8.01 -25.61
C PHE A 14 18.16 8.65 -26.85
N SER A 15 17.71 9.82 -27.25
CA SER A 15 18.24 10.56 -28.40
C SER A 15 18.82 11.90 -27.95
N PRO A 16 19.87 12.41 -28.61
CA PRO A 16 20.38 13.75 -28.34
C PRO A 16 19.27 14.80 -28.43
N VAL A 17 19.19 15.68 -27.43
CA VAL A 17 18.26 16.80 -27.41
C VAL A 17 19.06 18.08 -27.61
N GLU A 18 18.74 18.80 -28.70
CA GLU A 18 19.38 20.09 -29.05
C GLU A 18 18.79 21.23 -28.20
N GLY A 19 19.59 22.31 -28.01
CA GLY A 19 19.15 23.51 -27.33
C GLY A 19 19.02 23.39 -25.79
N VAL A 20 19.50 22.31 -25.19
CA VAL A 20 19.49 22.11 -23.76
C VAL A 20 20.75 22.72 -23.13
N ASP A 21 20.57 23.55 -22.11
CA ASP A 21 21.66 24.01 -21.28
C ASP A 21 22.09 22.93 -20.29
N TRP A 22 23.26 22.38 -20.50
CA TRP A 22 23.86 21.32 -19.67
C TRP A 22 24.74 21.86 -18.54
N THR A 23 24.66 23.15 -18.23
CA THR A 23 25.45 23.76 -17.14
C THR A 23 24.91 23.36 -15.78
N ILE A 24 25.82 23.07 -14.86
CA ILE A 24 25.50 22.83 -13.45
C ILE A 24 26.16 23.96 -12.66
N PRO A 25 25.40 24.67 -11.79
CA PRO A 25 26.01 25.69 -10.97
C PRO A 25 27.07 25.09 -10.03
N ALA A 26 28.14 25.83 -9.78
CA ALA A 26 29.13 25.41 -8.80
C ALA A 26 28.47 25.31 -7.42
N MET A 27 28.59 24.12 -6.79
CA MET A 27 27.96 23.86 -5.51
C MET A 27 28.87 23.02 -4.61
N HIS A 28 28.69 23.16 -3.32
CA HIS A 28 29.27 22.29 -2.31
C HIS A 28 28.13 21.58 -1.58
N VAL A 29 28.09 20.24 -1.69
CA VAL A 29 27.03 19.40 -1.09
C VAL A 29 27.64 18.58 0.04
N VAL A 30 27.11 18.74 1.26
CA VAL A 30 27.37 17.85 2.40
C VAL A 30 26.05 17.22 2.78
N ASP A 31 25.95 15.92 2.56
CA ASP A 31 24.68 15.21 2.68
C ASP A 31 24.91 13.77 3.13
N SER A 32 24.03 13.27 4.01
CA SER A 32 24.04 11.89 4.51
C SER A 32 22.64 11.40 4.85
N PRO A 33 22.34 10.12 4.62
CA PRO A 33 21.03 9.60 4.95
C PRO A 33 20.80 9.50 6.46
N ARG A 34 19.55 9.77 6.87
CA ARG A 34 19.09 9.57 8.24
C ARG A 34 19.08 8.08 8.62
N PHE A 35 18.64 7.22 7.71
CA PHE A 35 18.52 5.77 7.94
C PHE A 35 19.37 4.96 6.95
N ALA A 36 19.94 3.86 7.45
CA ALA A 36 20.69 2.91 6.64
C ALA A 36 19.78 2.06 5.72
N TYR A 37 18.58 1.72 6.18
CA TYR A 37 17.57 1.02 5.40
C TYR A 37 16.57 2.03 4.80
N ARG A 38 16.49 2.10 3.49
CA ARG A 38 15.59 2.99 2.75
C ARG A 38 14.97 2.17 1.63
N GLY A 39 13.73 1.67 1.88
CA GLY A 39 13.17 0.58 1.11
C GLY A 39 11.92 0.89 0.31
N LEU A 40 11.75 0.08 -0.73
CA LEU A 40 10.47 -0.19 -1.38
C LEU A 40 10.25 -1.72 -1.35
N MET A 41 9.10 -2.17 -0.87
CA MET A 41 8.61 -3.51 -1.15
C MET A 41 7.76 -3.47 -2.42
N LEU A 42 7.93 -4.46 -3.28
CA LEU A 42 7.19 -4.61 -4.52
C LEU A 42 6.58 -6.01 -4.56
N ASP A 43 5.25 -6.06 -4.53
CA ASP A 43 4.49 -7.29 -4.72
C ASP A 43 4.44 -7.62 -6.22
N VAL A 44 5.09 -8.71 -6.57
CA VAL A 44 5.07 -9.27 -7.92
C VAL A 44 4.18 -10.52 -8.02
N SER A 45 3.56 -10.91 -6.89
CA SER A 45 2.71 -12.09 -6.80
C SER A 45 1.27 -11.81 -7.23
N ARG A 46 0.59 -10.81 -6.64
CA ARG A 46 -0.80 -10.50 -6.98
C ARG A 46 -0.93 -10.02 -8.43
N TYR A 47 0.04 -9.24 -8.90
CA TYR A 47 0.24 -8.90 -10.29
C TYR A 47 1.68 -9.21 -10.72
N PHE A 48 1.86 -10.05 -11.76
CA PHE A 48 3.20 -10.32 -12.28
C PHE A 48 3.74 -9.09 -13.03
N ILE A 49 4.80 -8.51 -12.50
CA ILE A 49 5.47 -7.34 -13.10
C ILE A 49 6.58 -7.84 -14.03
N PRO A 50 6.56 -7.54 -15.33
CA PRO A 50 7.63 -7.91 -16.26
C PRO A 50 9.00 -7.39 -15.80
N LYS A 51 10.05 -8.13 -16.11
CA LYS A 51 11.44 -7.80 -15.72
C LYS A 51 11.82 -6.35 -16.06
N GLU A 52 11.49 -5.91 -17.26
CA GLU A 52 11.82 -4.57 -17.75
C GLU A 52 11.21 -3.46 -16.86
N ASN A 53 10.01 -3.69 -16.33
CA ASN A 53 9.35 -2.76 -15.43
C ASN A 53 9.96 -2.80 -14.02
N VAL A 54 10.45 -3.95 -13.56
CA VAL A 54 11.24 -4.04 -12.31
C VAL A 54 12.54 -3.24 -12.46
N LEU A 55 13.25 -3.37 -13.58
CA LEU A 55 14.47 -2.60 -13.87
C LEU A 55 14.18 -1.09 -13.90
N GLN A 56 13.03 -0.68 -14.47
CA GLN A 56 12.59 0.71 -14.48
C GLN A 56 12.35 1.26 -13.06
N ILE A 57 11.71 0.47 -12.19
CA ILE A 57 11.49 0.84 -10.78
C ILE A 57 12.82 0.96 -10.04
N ILE A 58 13.76 0.03 -10.24
CA ILE A 58 15.10 0.08 -9.66
C ILE A 58 15.83 1.37 -10.06
N ASP A 59 15.72 1.80 -11.32
CA ASP A 59 16.31 3.03 -11.80
C ASP A 59 15.73 4.27 -11.09
N CYS A 60 14.41 4.31 -10.91
CA CYS A 60 13.73 5.36 -10.16
C CYS A 60 14.12 5.37 -8.66
N MET A 61 14.21 4.20 -8.04
CA MET A 61 14.68 4.07 -6.65
C MET A 61 16.10 4.60 -6.49
N ALA A 62 16.98 4.27 -7.41
CA ALA A 62 18.36 4.73 -7.41
C ALA A 62 18.45 6.26 -7.53
N MET A 63 17.62 6.89 -8.37
CA MET A 63 17.53 8.36 -8.44
C MET A 63 17.16 8.98 -7.08
N LEU A 64 16.29 8.32 -6.33
CA LEU A 64 15.86 8.73 -4.99
C LEU A 64 16.81 8.29 -3.88
N LYS A 65 17.94 7.66 -4.19
CA LYS A 65 18.90 7.11 -3.22
C LYS A 65 18.27 6.07 -2.27
N LEU A 66 17.17 5.44 -2.66
CA LEU A 66 16.63 4.25 -2.00
C LEU A 66 17.57 3.07 -2.30
N ASN A 67 17.82 2.21 -1.31
CA ASN A 67 18.86 1.19 -1.41
C ASN A 67 18.42 -0.23 -1.13
N LYS A 68 17.14 -0.46 -0.87
CA LYS A 68 16.57 -1.78 -0.61
C LYS A 68 15.31 -1.99 -1.44
N LEU A 69 15.32 -2.97 -2.33
CA LEU A 69 14.12 -3.46 -3.00
C LEU A 69 13.76 -4.81 -2.40
N HIS A 70 12.70 -4.84 -1.61
CA HIS A 70 12.12 -6.05 -1.06
C HIS A 70 11.14 -6.62 -2.10
N LEU A 71 11.44 -7.79 -2.65
CA LEU A 71 10.59 -8.46 -3.63
C LEU A 71 9.72 -9.51 -2.94
N HIS A 72 8.42 -9.27 -2.89
CA HIS A 72 7.42 -10.22 -2.44
C HIS A 72 7.12 -11.19 -3.58
N LEU A 73 7.88 -12.31 -3.60
CA LEU A 73 7.96 -13.23 -4.74
C LEU A 73 6.90 -14.31 -4.74
N THR A 74 6.27 -14.58 -3.59
CA THR A 74 5.36 -15.70 -3.42
C THR A 74 4.17 -15.30 -2.57
N ASP A 75 2.98 -15.72 -3.00
CA ASP A 75 1.72 -15.49 -2.30
C ASP A 75 0.64 -16.46 -2.84
N ASP A 76 -0.57 -16.40 -2.33
CA ASP A 76 -1.72 -17.18 -2.78
C ASP A 76 -2.02 -17.02 -4.28
N ASN A 77 -1.67 -15.86 -4.84
CA ASN A 77 -2.02 -15.45 -6.19
C ASN A 77 -0.92 -15.74 -7.23
N GLY A 78 0.23 -16.23 -6.78
CA GLY A 78 1.30 -16.63 -7.69
C GLY A 78 2.66 -16.85 -7.04
N TRP A 79 3.36 -17.83 -7.57
CA TRP A 79 4.78 -18.10 -7.31
C TRP A 79 5.62 -17.52 -8.44
N ARG A 80 6.57 -16.63 -8.15
CA ARG A 80 7.24 -15.82 -9.19
C ARG A 80 8.72 -16.09 -9.41
N LEU A 81 9.31 -17.08 -8.74
CA LEU A 81 10.73 -17.42 -8.88
C LEU A 81 10.91 -18.87 -9.30
N GLU A 82 11.71 -19.10 -10.34
CA GLU A 82 12.12 -20.45 -10.73
C GLU A 82 12.94 -21.11 -9.60
N ILE A 83 12.48 -22.28 -9.16
CA ILE A 83 13.18 -23.19 -8.26
C ILE A 83 13.40 -24.49 -9.03
N LYS A 84 14.63 -24.76 -9.45
CA LYS A 84 14.94 -25.87 -10.36
C LYS A 84 14.63 -27.24 -9.75
N ARG A 85 14.78 -27.35 -8.43
CA ARG A 85 14.43 -28.54 -7.67
C ARG A 85 12.93 -28.81 -7.65
N TYR A 86 12.10 -27.77 -7.78
CA TYR A 86 10.65 -27.85 -7.68
C TYR A 86 9.95 -27.18 -8.87
N PRO A 87 10.04 -27.76 -10.10
CA PRO A 87 9.59 -27.10 -11.33
C PRO A 87 8.08 -26.80 -11.35
N ARG A 88 7.26 -27.61 -10.66
CA ARG A 88 5.82 -27.36 -10.59
C ARG A 88 5.46 -26.02 -9.94
N LEU A 89 6.34 -25.40 -9.14
CA LEU A 89 6.13 -24.06 -8.61
C LEU A 89 5.91 -23.03 -9.71
N THR A 90 6.61 -23.17 -10.84
CA THR A 90 6.45 -22.27 -11.99
C THR A 90 5.51 -22.84 -13.06
N GLU A 91 5.44 -24.14 -13.22
CA GLU A 91 4.50 -24.79 -14.17
C GLU A 91 3.04 -24.61 -13.74
N VAL A 92 2.73 -24.72 -12.45
CA VAL A 92 1.39 -24.62 -11.86
C VAL A 92 1.22 -23.32 -11.08
N GLY A 93 2.11 -23.08 -10.11
CA GLY A 93 1.98 -21.99 -9.14
C GLY A 93 2.13 -20.59 -9.74
N SER A 94 2.71 -20.43 -10.94
CA SER A 94 2.91 -19.12 -11.55
C SER A 94 1.68 -18.55 -12.29
N ARG A 95 0.62 -19.35 -12.48
CA ARG A 95 -0.52 -18.95 -13.30
C ARG A 95 -1.85 -19.21 -12.60
N ARG A 96 -2.76 -18.27 -12.74
CA ARG A 96 -4.12 -18.34 -12.19
C ARG A 96 -5.20 -18.15 -13.25
N VAL A 97 -6.45 -18.44 -12.87
CA VAL A 97 -7.63 -18.15 -13.69
C VAL A 97 -7.78 -16.66 -13.89
N ASN A 98 -8.17 -16.24 -15.09
CA ASN A 98 -8.42 -14.83 -15.39
C ASN A 98 -9.74 -14.36 -14.75
N ARG A 99 -9.64 -13.39 -13.83
CA ARG A 99 -10.76 -12.70 -13.19
C ARG A 99 -10.53 -11.18 -13.20
N ASN A 100 -9.63 -10.67 -14.04
CA ASN A 100 -9.21 -9.26 -14.02
C ASN A 100 -10.35 -8.25 -14.29
N GLY A 101 -11.46 -8.70 -14.91
CA GLY A 101 -12.65 -7.87 -15.10
C GLY A 101 -13.50 -7.66 -13.83
N VAL A 102 -13.14 -8.31 -12.71
CA VAL A 102 -13.83 -8.20 -11.42
C VAL A 102 -12.86 -7.60 -10.40
N PRO A 103 -13.31 -6.69 -9.50
CA PRO A 103 -12.50 -6.19 -8.41
C PRO A 103 -11.86 -7.33 -7.60
N PHE A 104 -10.63 -7.14 -7.14
CA PHE A 104 -9.85 -8.22 -6.52
C PHE A 104 -10.57 -8.91 -5.35
N PRO A 105 -11.24 -8.19 -4.43
CA PRO A 105 -11.97 -8.82 -3.32
C PRO A 105 -13.15 -9.69 -3.75
N ASP A 106 -13.75 -9.38 -4.90
CA ASP A 106 -15.00 -10.03 -5.38
C ASP A 106 -14.72 -11.21 -6.32
N ARG A 107 -13.45 -11.52 -6.60
CA ARG A 107 -13.04 -12.60 -7.48
C ARG A 107 -13.31 -13.96 -6.84
N ARG A 108 -14.17 -14.74 -7.46
CA ARG A 108 -14.46 -16.12 -7.00
C ARG A 108 -13.25 -17.04 -7.15
N ASN A 109 -13.11 -17.99 -6.25
CA ASN A 109 -12.06 -19.00 -6.27
C ASN A 109 -12.07 -19.85 -7.55
N PRO A 110 -10.92 -20.46 -7.93
CA PRO A 110 -10.84 -21.31 -9.09
C PRO A 110 -11.60 -22.62 -8.86
N LEU A 111 -12.12 -23.18 -9.94
CA LEU A 111 -12.72 -24.51 -9.96
C LEU A 111 -11.76 -25.52 -10.62
N PRO A 112 -11.86 -26.82 -10.29
CA PRO A 112 -11.09 -27.85 -10.96
C PRO A 112 -11.28 -27.81 -12.49
N GLY A 113 -10.19 -27.83 -13.26
CA GLY A 113 -10.20 -27.82 -14.72
C GLY A 113 -10.39 -26.46 -15.38
N GLU A 114 -10.53 -25.36 -14.63
CA GLU A 114 -10.52 -24.02 -15.24
C GLU A 114 -9.13 -23.68 -15.82
N SER A 115 -9.12 -23.05 -16.99
CA SER A 115 -7.87 -22.64 -17.67
C SER A 115 -7.18 -21.49 -16.92
N THR A 116 -5.89 -21.63 -16.70
CA THR A 116 -5.03 -20.63 -16.05
C THR A 116 -4.22 -19.86 -17.10
N SER A 117 -4.48 -18.55 -17.23
CA SER A 117 -3.89 -17.73 -18.31
C SER A 117 -3.20 -16.45 -17.82
N VAL A 118 -3.43 -16.05 -16.54
CA VAL A 118 -2.83 -14.84 -15.96
C VAL A 118 -1.66 -15.21 -15.07
N GLY A 119 -0.51 -14.57 -15.27
CA GLY A 119 0.67 -14.74 -14.44
C GLY A 119 1.97 -14.72 -15.24
N GLY A 120 3.01 -15.23 -14.65
CA GLY A 120 4.37 -15.28 -15.14
C GLY A 120 5.33 -15.56 -13.99
N TYR A 121 6.60 -15.68 -14.29
CA TYR A 121 7.65 -15.86 -13.29
C TYR A 121 9.00 -15.37 -13.85
N TYR A 122 9.94 -15.16 -12.98
CA TYR A 122 11.34 -14.89 -13.32
C TYR A 122 12.12 -16.19 -13.31
N THR A 123 12.84 -16.47 -14.40
CA THR A 123 13.87 -17.50 -14.39
C THR A 123 15.00 -17.09 -13.45
N GLN A 124 15.84 -18.03 -13.03
CA GLN A 124 17.02 -17.66 -12.24
C GLN A 124 17.97 -16.74 -13.02
N ASP A 125 18.00 -16.84 -14.35
CA ASP A 125 18.78 -15.94 -15.19
C ASP A 125 18.20 -14.53 -15.24
N ASP A 126 16.87 -14.39 -15.37
CA ASP A 126 16.19 -13.09 -15.22
C ASP A 126 16.49 -12.46 -13.86
N MET A 127 16.45 -13.27 -12.80
CA MET A 127 16.72 -12.75 -11.45
C MET A 127 18.18 -12.34 -11.28
N ARG A 128 19.14 -13.08 -11.86
CA ARG A 128 20.56 -12.66 -11.88
C ARG A 128 20.75 -11.32 -12.60
N GLU A 129 20.05 -11.12 -13.70
CA GLU A 129 20.07 -9.84 -14.43
C GLU A 129 19.50 -8.71 -13.57
N ILE A 130 18.33 -8.91 -12.93
CA ILE A 130 17.72 -7.94 -12.00
C ILE A 130 18.70 -7.58 -10.87
N ILE A 131 19.31 -8.60 -10.24
CA ILE A 131 20.27 -8.41 -9.15
C ILE A 131 21.49 -7.61 -9.61
N ALA A 132 22.08 -7.97 -10.75
CA ALA A 132 23.26 -7.28 -11.29
C ALA A 132 22.93 -5.82 -11.64
N TYR A 133 21.77 -5.58 -12.24
CA TYR A 133 21.29 -4.24 -12.56
C TYR A 133 21.09 -3.37 -11.30
N ALA A 134 20.51 -3.94 -10.26
CA ALA A 134 20.30 -3.29 -8.98
C ALA A 134 21.63 -2.98 -8.27
N GLN A 135 22.55 -3.95 -8.22
CA GLN A 135 23.88 -3.77 -7.62
C GLN A 135 24.66 -2.62 -8.27
N ALA A 136 24.62 -2.52 -9.61
CA ALA A 136 25.25 -1.42 -10.35
C ALA A 136 24.67 -0.03 -9.95
N ARG A 137 23.49 -0.02 -9.31
CA ARG A 137 22.79 1.18 -8.83
C ARG A 137 22.78 1.33 -7.32
N GLN A 138 23.53 0.50 -6.60
CA GLN A 138 23.58 0.46 -5.14
C GLN A 138 22.21 0.14 -4.49
N VAL A 139 21.39 -0.65 -5.17
CA VAL A 139 20.13 -1.20 -4.65
C VAL A 139 20.34 -2.69 -4.37
N GLU A 140 20.07 -3.10 -3.13
CA GLU A 140 20.10 -4.50 -2.71
C GLU A 140 18.72 -5.11 -2.88
N ILE A 141 18.64 -6.29 -3.52
CA ILE A 141 17.41 -7.05 -3.67
C ILE A 141 17.26 -8.00 -2.48
N ILE A 142 16.18 -7.85 -1.71
CA ILE A 142 15.83 -8.73 -0.59
C ILE A 142 14.70 -9.64 -1.06
N PRO A 143 14.90 -10.96 -1.17
CA PRO A 143 13.84 -11.89 -1.54
C PRO A 143 12.93 -12.17 -0.35
N GLU A 144 11.62 -12.25 -0.61
CA GLU A 144 10.64 -12.80 0.32
C GLU A 144 10.07 -14.11 -0.24
N ILE A 145 10.09 -15.13 0.61
CA ILE A 145 9.39 -16.41 0.43
C ILE A 145 8.45 -16.53 1.61
N ASP A 146 7.20 -16.21 1.40
CA ASP A 146 6.21 -16.13 2.46
C ASP A 146 5.81 -17.52 2.98
N MET A 147 5.71 -17.63 4.29
CA MET A 147 5.36 -18.84 5.03
C MET A 147 4.94 -18.52 6.47
N PRO A 148 4.06 -19.28 7.10
CA PRO A 148 3.39 -20.48 6.58
C PRO A 148 2.14 -20.17 5.76
N ALA A 149 1.62 -18.93 5.83
CA ALA A 149 0.46 -18.47 5.06
C ALA A 149 0.84 -17.98 3.67
N HIS A 150 -0.11 -17.39 2.95
CA HIS A 150 0.08 -16.88 1.59
C HIS A 150 0.72 -17.92 0.66
N SER A 151 0.30 -19.17 0.79
CA SER A 151 0.99 -20.33 0.21
C SER A 151 0.16 -21.11 -0.81
N ASN A 152 -1.06 -20.67 -1.16
CA ASN A 152 -1.95 -21.40 -2.09
C ASN A 152 -1.29 -21.65 -3.46
N ALA A 153 -0.46 -20.75 -3.97
CA ALA A 153 0.22 -20.99 -5.24
C ALA A 153 1.21 -22.17 -5.15
N ALA A 154 1.95 -22.29 -4.06
CA ALA A 154 2.83 -23.43 -3.81
C ALA A 154 2.05 -24.70 -3.53
N LEU A 155 0.99 -24.61 -2.74
CA LEU A 155 0.13 -25.75 -2.40
C LEU A 155 -0.72 -26.24 -3.60
N ALA A 156 -1.05 -25.38 -4.56
CA ALA A 156 -1.62 -25.80 -5.84
C ALA A 156 -0.63 -26.65 -6.65
N ALA A 157 0.67 -26.37 -6.54
CA ALA A 157 1.73 -27.15 -7.17
C ALA A 157 2.05 -28.44 -6.39
N TYR A 158 2.04 -28.40 -5.07
CA TYR A 158 2.41 -29.49 -4.15
C TYR A 158 1.38 -29.63 -3.02
N PRO A 159 0.16 -30.14 -3.32
CA PRO A 159 -0.94 -30.18 -2.36
C PRO A 159 -0.68 -31.10 -1.16
N GLU A 160 0.26 -32.03 -1.27
CA GLU A 160 0.72 -32.89 -0.17
C GLU A 160 1.41 -32.12 0.98
N LEU A 161 1.74 -30.84 0.79
CA LEU A 161 2.32 -29.98 1.82
C LEU A 161 1.25 -29.28 2.66
N ALA A 162 -0.02 -29.33 2.25
CA ALA A 162 -1.16 -28.85 3.03
C ALA A 162 -1.53 -29.85 4.16
N CYS A 163 -2.33 -29.40 5.12
CA CYS A 163 -2.86 -30.29 6.13
C CYS A 163 -3.78 -31.37 5.49
N PRO A 164 -3.65 -32.65 5.88
CA PRO A 164 -4.42 -33.74 5.26
C PRO A 164 -5.94 -33.65 5.50
N VAL A 165 -6.38 -32.76 6.37
CA VAL A 165 -7.79 -32.48 6.65
C VAL A 165 -8.40 -31.42 5.74
N VAL A 166 -7.64 -30.88 4.80
CA VAL A 166 -8.15 -29.95 3.79
C VAL A 166 -9.02 -30.73 2.80
N ASP A 167 -10.27 -30.35 2.71
CA ASP A 167 -11.29 -30.99 1.87
C ASP A 167 -11.69 -30.16 0.63
N LYS A 168 -11.01 -29.02 0.44
CA LYS A 168 -11.27 -28.09 -0.66
C LYS A 168 -10.26 -28.25 -1.79
N TYR A 169 -10.67 -27.85 -2.99
CA TYR A 169 -9.75 -27.74 -4.12
C TYR A 169 -8.72 -26.65 -3.86
N ILE A 170 -7.45 -27.01 -3.95
CA ILE A 170 -6.33 -26.08 -3.80
C ILE A 170 -5.92 -25.61 -5.20
N GLY A 171 -6.07 -24.33 -5.46
CA GLY A 171 -5.67 -23.69 -6.72
C GLY A 171 -5.02 -22.34 -6.45
N VAL A 172 -4.33 -21.80 -7.45
CA VAL A 172 -3.77 -20.44 -7.40
C VAL A 172 -4.92 -19.44 -7.35
N LEU A 173 -5.01 -18.65 -6.28
CA LEU A 173 -6.17 -17.78 -6.03
C LEU A 173 -6.17 -16.57 -6.98
N PRO A 174 -7.31 -16.21 -7.58
CA PRO A 174 -7.40 -15.02 -8.42
C PRO A 174 -7.67 -13.74 -7.63
N GLY A 175 -8.12 -13.84 -6.38
CA GLY A 175 -8.51 -12.75 -5.47
C GLY A 175 -8.15 -13.09 -4.02
N LEU A 176 -8.92 -12.54 -3.06
CA LEU A 176 -8.69 -12.74 -1.62
C LEU A 176 -8.84 -14.20 -1.15
N GLY A 177 -9.56 -15.03 -1.91
CA GLY A 177 -9.70 -16.45 -1.57
C GLY A 177 -10.70 -16.76 -0.47
N GLY A 178 -11.01 -15.86 0.43
CA GLY A 178 -11.83 -16.11 1.60
C GLY A 178 -11.30 -17.30 2.41
N ASP A 179 -12.14 -18.31 2.67
CA ASP A 179 -11.76 -19.50 3.42
C ASP A 179 -10.75 -20.44 2.72
N HIS A 180 -10.38 -20.18 1.46
CA HIS A 180 -9.27 -20.86 0.78
C HIS A 180 -7.92 -20.25 1.18
N ALA A 181 -7.86 -18.97 1.56
CA ALA A 181 -6.66 -18.35 2.10
C ALA A 181 -6.26 -18.94 3.47
N ASP A 182 -7.20 -19.62 4.17
CA ASP A 182 -6.91 -20.37 5.41
C ASP A 182 -6.08 -21.64 5.16
N ILE A 183 -5.94 -22.08 3.89
CA ILE A 183 -5.14 -23.24 3.52
C ILE A 183 -3.69 -22.84 3.45
N ILE A 184 -2.94 -23.20 4.49
CA ILE A 184 -1.53 -22.84 4.69
C ILE A 184 -0.66 -24.10 4.80
N TYR A 185 0.66 -23.95 4.74
CA TYR A 185 1.58 -25.07 4.92
C TYR A 185 1.32 -25.82 6.23
N CYS A 186 1.37 -27.16 6.17
CA CYS A 186 1.16 -28.01 7.34
C CYS A 186 2.40 -27.99 8.24
N ALA A 187 2.28 -27.40 9.44
CA ALA A 187 3.37 -27.31 10.42
C ALA A 187 3.71 -28.66 11.09
N GLY A 188 2.82 -29.65 11.00
CA GLY A 188 3.07 -31.01 11.49
C GLY A 188 3.76 -31.93 10.48
N ASN A 189 3.83 -31.53 9.21
CA ASN A 189 4.39 -32.36 8.14
C ASN A 189 5.87 -32.07 7.91
N GLU A 190 6.75 -33.05 8.14
CA GLU A 190 8.19 -32.90 7.90
C GLU A 190 8.54 -32.61 6.42
N GLN A 191 7.75 -33.12 5.48
CA GLN A 191 7.98 -32.85 4.05
C GLN A 191 7.85 -31.37 3.72
N THR A 192 6.99 -30.63 4.45
CA THR A 192 6.88 -29.17 4.32
C THR A 192 8.20 -28.48 4.62
N PHE A 193 8.85 -28.85 5.71
CA PHE A 193 10.15 -28.27 6.06
C PHE A 193 11.23 -28.63 5.05
N HIS A 194 11.34 -29.90 4.65
CA HIS A 194 12.31 -30.33 3.64
C HIS A 194 12.09 -29.63 2.29
N PHE A 195 10.84 -29.40 1.91
CA PHE A 195 10.51 -28.63 0.70
C PHE A 195 10.99 -27.18 0.84
N LEU A 196 10.63 -26.49 1.92
CA LEU A 196 11.02 -25.10 2.15
C LEU A 196 12.53 -24.94 2.33
N GLU A 197 13.22 -25.88 2.97
CA GLU A 197 14.67 -25.95 3.06
C GLU A 197 15.30 -26.01 1.65
N GLY A 198 14.73 -26.84 0.76
CA GLY A 198 15.19 -26.92 -0.62
C GLY A 198 14.94 -25.66 -1.45
N VAL A 199 13.86 -24.93 -1.16
CA VAL A 199 13.60 -23.59 -1.75
C VAL A 199 14.63 -22.59 -1.25
N ILE A 200 14.87 -22.54 0.07
CA ILE A 200 15.83 -21.63 0.69
C ILE A 200 17.26 -21.90 0.20
N ASP A 201 17.63 -23.15 -0.08
CA ASP A 201 18.95 -23.48 -0.67
C ASP A 201 19.19 -22.71 -1.98
N GLU A 202 18.22 -22.73 -2.90
CA GLU A 202 18.36 -22.05 -4.19
C GLU A 202 18.26 -20.53 -4.04
N VAL A 203 17.36 -20.03 -3.19
CA VAL A 203 17.22 -18.59 -2.90
C VAL A 203 18.50 -18.04 -2.27
N ALA A 204 19.06 -18.71 -1.26
CA ALA A 204 20.27 -18.27 -0.59
C ALA A 204 21.50 -18.25 -1.51
N ALA A 205 21.57 -19.20 -2.47
CA ALA A 205 22.63 -19.26 -3.48
C ALA A 205 22.46 -18.19 -4.58
N LEU A 206 21.22 -17.85 -4.93
CA LEU A 206 20.91 -16.91 -6.01
C LEU A 206 21.05 -15.44 -5.58
N PHE A 207 20.61 -15.10 -4.36
CA PHE A 207 20.59 -13.72 -3.87
C PHE A 207 21.85 -13.42 -3.03
N PRO A 208 22.67 -12.44 -3.44
CA PRO A 208 23.83 -12.02 -2.65
C PRO A 208 23.46 -11.25 -1.38
N SER A 209 22.22 -10.76 -1.26
CA SER A 209 21.73 -10.12 -0.03
C SER A 209 22.00 -11.00 1.18
N LYS A 210 22.39 -10.39 2.28
CA LYS A 210 22.49 -11.10 3.56
C LYS A 210 21.13 -11.37 4.21
N TYR A 211 20.06 -10.82 3.67
CA TYR A 211 18.71 -10.93 4.19
C TYR A 211 17.84 -11.85 3.34
N ILE A 212 17.00 -12.64 4.00
CA ILE A 212 15.85 -13.33 3.41
C ILE A 212 14.64 -13.03 4.29
N HIS A 213 13.56 -12.54 3.69
CA HIS A 213 12.30 -12.32 4.37
C HIS A 213 11.44 -13.58 4.27
N LEU A 214 10.89 -14.03 5.39
CA LEU A 214 10.10 -15.27 5.49
C LEU A 214 8.60 -15.01 5.65
N GLY A 215 8.13 -13.76 5.53
CA GLY A 215 6.74 -13.40 5.74
C GLY A 215 6.31 -13.56 7.18
N GLY A 216 5.34 -14.44 7.42
CA GLY A 216 4.83 -14.79 8.75
C GLY A 216 3.50 -14.12 9.11
N ASP A 217 2.94 -13.35 8.17
CA ASP A 217 1.68 -12.61 8.31
C ASP A 217 0.45 -13.48 8.05
N GLU A 218 -0.66 -13.03 8.59
CA GLU A 218 -2.04 -13.47 8.34
C GLU A 218 -2.26 -15.00 8.33
N ALA A 219 -1.45 -15.75 9.09
CA ALA A 219 -1.55 -17.20 9.17
C ALA A 219 -2.80 -17.63 9.97
N TRP A 220 -3.87 -17.94 9.29
CA TRP A 220 -5.11 -18.45 9.87
C TRP A 220 -4.95 -19.92 10.27
N LYS A 221 -5.15 -20.27 11.55
CA LYS A 221 -4.91 -21.61 12.13
C LYS A 221 -6.10 -22.56 11.96
N THR A 222 -7.03 -22.26 11.05
CA THR A 222 -8.29 -23.00 10.87
C THR A 222 -8.07 -24.51 10.66
N TYR A 223 -7.13 -24.87 9.79
CA TYR A 223 -6.81 -26.28 9.53
C TYR A 223 -5.81 -26.86 10.53
N TRP A 224 -4.88 -26.10 11.07
CA TRP A 224 -3.94 -26.58 12.10
C TRP A 224 -4.65 -27.07 13.36
N LYS A 225 -5.73 -26.41 13.79
CA LYS A 225 -6.57 -26.80 14.93
C LYS A 225 -7.20 -28.17 14.78
N LYS A 226 -7.45 -28.60 13.54
CA LYS A 226 -8.10 -29.88 13.19
C LYS A 226 -7.11 -30.94 12.70
N CYS A 227 -5.89 -30.53 12.35
CA CYS A 227 -4.91 -31.41 11.71
C CYS A 227 -4.22 -32.31 12.74
N PRO A 228 -4.32 -33.65 12.62
CA PRO A 228 -3.71 -34.56 13.56
C PRO A 228 -2.17 -34.42 13.60
N LEU A 229 -1.54 -34.10 12.47
CA LEU A 229 -0.09 -33.91 12.41
C LEU A 229 0.35 -32.65 13.15
N CYS A 230 -0.37 -31.52 12.99
CA CYS A 230 -0.10 -30.29 13.70
C CYS A 230 -0.32 -30.45 15.19
N GLN A 231 -1.42 -31.09 15.60
CA GLN A 231 -1.73 -31.35 17.01
C GLN A 231 -0.72 -32.32 17.65
N GLN A 232 -0.21 -33.31 16.89
CA GLN A 232 0.85 -34.18 17.37
C GLN A 232 2.17 -33.41 17.55
N ARG A 233 2.55 -32.55 16.59
CA ARG A 233 3.72 -31.67 16.68
C ARG A 233 3.67 -30.80 17.93
N MET A 234 2.51 -30.20 18.20
CA MET A 234 2.35 -29.38 19.40
C MET A 234 2.61 -30.17 20.70
N LYS A 235 2.15 -31.42 20.76
CA LYS A 235 2.43 -32.31 21.92
C LYS A 235 3.91 -32.65 22.01
N ASP A 236 4.53 -33.05 20.90
CA ASP A 236 5.92 -33.50 20.87
C ASP A 236 6.89 -32.38 21.25
N GLU A 237 6.58 -31.13 20.84
CA GLU A 237 7.40 -29.94 21.10
C GLU A 237 6.93 -29.14 22.33
N ASN A 238 5.92 -29.62 23.07
CA ASN A 238 5.32 -28.96 24.24
C ASN A 238 4.85 -27.52 23.95
N LEU A 239 4.20 -27.29 22.80
CA LEU A 239 3.68 -25.99 22.40
C LEU A 239 2.25 -25.81 22.94
N PRO A 240 1.94 -24.67 23.60
CA PRO A 240 0.65 -24.47 24.27
C PRO A 240 -0.53 -24.25 23.31
N ASP A 241 -0.26 -23.66 22.15
CA ASP A 241 -1.28 -23.26 21.16
C ASP A 241 -0.71 -23.16 19.74
N GLU A 242 -1.57 -22.84 18.78
CA GLU A 242 -1.19 -22.71 17.38
C GLU A 242 -0.38 -21.45 17.06
N GLU A 243 -0.36 -20.43 17.92
CA GLU A 243 0.53 -19.28 17.78
C GLU A 243 1.97 -19.71 18.08
N GLU A 244 2.19 -20.50 19.13
CA GLU A 244 3.51 -21.07 19.40
C GLU A 244 3.90 -22.15 18.38
N LEU A 245 2.94 -22.83 17.74
CA LEU A 245 3.22 -23.70 16.60
C LEU A 245 3.73 -22.90 15.40
N GLN A 246 3.16 -21.72 15.12
CA GLN A 246 3.70 -20.80 14.10
C GLN A 246 5.09 -20.32 14.50
N SER A 247 5.29 -19.95 15.74
CA SER A 247 6.61 -19.56 16.24
C SER A 247 7.64 -20.68 16.12
N TYR A 248 7.27 -21.93 16.39
CA TYR A 248 8.12 -23.09 16.14
C TYR A 248 8.50 -23.22 14.66
N PHE A 249 7.49 -23.11 13.77
CA PHE A 249 7.70 -23.15 12.31
C PHE A 249 8.72 -22.08 11.88
N MET A 250 8.47 -20.84 12.29
CA MET A 250 9.31 -19.70 11.90
C MET A 250 10.72 -19.82 12.51
N ARG A 251 10.86 -20.24 13.77
CA ARG A 251 12.18 -20.47 14.39
C ARG A 251 12.97 -21.56 13.67
N ARG A 252 12.31 -22.65 13.25
CA ARG A 252 12.97 -23.72 12.51
C ARG A 252 13.49 -23.26 11.17
N MET A 253 12.65 -22.57 10.39
CA MET A 253 13.05 -22.01 9.10
C MET A 253 14.10 -20.92 9.24
N SER A 254 14.01 -20.09 10.29
CA SER A 254 15.01 -19.06 10.59
C SER A 254 16.39 -19.67 10.86
N ARG A 255 16.48 -20.72 11.66
CA ARG A 255 17.76 -21.43 11.88
C ARG A 255 18.32 -21.99 10.59
N TYR A 256 17.46 -22.48 9.70
CA TYR A 256 17.91 -22.98 8.41
C TYR A 256 18.48 -21.85 7.53
N VAL A 257 17.79 -20.70 7.44
CA VAL A 257 18.30 -19.51 6.75
C VAL A 257 19.63 -19.04 7.35
N GLN A 258 19.74 -18.99 8.68
CA GLN A 258 20.96 -18.63 9.38
C GLN A 258 22.11 -19.61 9.09
N SER A 259 21.83 -20.90 8.92
CA SER A 259 22.83 -21.90 8.53
C SER A 259 23.43 -21.67 7.14
N LYS A 260 22.74 -20.87 6.29
CA LYS A 260 23.25 -20.40 4.99
C LYS A 260 24.01 -19.08 5.10
N GLY A 261 24.28 -18.59 6.30
CA GLY A 261 24.96 -17.32 6.54
C GLY A 261 24.10 -16.09 6.26
N LYS A 262 22.77 -16.24 6.26
CA LYS A 262 21.80 -15.14 6.02
C LYS A 262 21.12 -14.72 7.32
N GLU A 263 20.60 -13.49 7.35
CA GLU A 263 19.78 -12.96 8.43
C GLU A 263 18.30 -13.01 8.02
N VAL A 264 17.42 -13.26 9.00
CA VAL A 264 15.99 -13.42 8.75
C VAL A 264 15.26 -12.09 8.97
N MET A 265 14.34 -11.79 8.07
CA MET A 265 13.33 -10.74 8.19
C MET A 265 11.93 -11.36 8.22
N GLY A 266 10.96 -10.67 8.83
CA GLY A 266 9.56 -11.09 8.83
C GLY A 266 8.62 -10.01 9.31
N TRP A 267 7.33 -10.20 9.05
CA TRP A 267 6.28 -9.28 9.46
C TRP A 267 6.03 -9.28 10.97
N ASP A 268 5.34 -8.28 11.48
CA ASP A 268 5.21 -8.05 12.92
C ASP A 268 4.28 -9.03 13.65
N GLU A 269 3.55 -9.92 12.95
CA GLU A 269 2.86 -11.08 13.54
C GLU A 269 3.81 -12.05 14.23
N LEU A 270 5.06 -12.10 13.84
CA LEU A 270 6.08 -12.90 14.55
C LEU A 270 6.17 -12.53 16.04
N THR A 271 5.73 -11.32 16.41
CA THR A 271 5.68 -10.87 17.82
C THR A 271 4.50 -11.43 18.63
N ASN A 272 3.61 -12.20 18.00
CA ASN A 272 2.48 -12.84 18.71
C ASN A 272 2.90 -14.07 19.51
N GLY A 273 4.06 -14.63 19.20
CA GLY A 273 4.65 -15.75 19.96
C GLY A 273 6.15 -15.53 20.17
N THR A 274 6.87 -16.61 20.41
CA THR A 274 8.32 -16.57 20.66
C THR A 274 9.10 -16.22 19.41
N LEU A 275 9.76 -15.07 19.39
CA LEU A 275 10.53 -14.57 18.26
C LEU A 275 11.72 -15.48 17.87
N PRO A 276 12.00 -15.66 16.57
CA PRO A 276 13.26 -16.24 16.13
C PRO A 276 14.45 -15.35 16.54
N GLU A 277 15.53 -15.97 17.01
CA GLU A 277 16.74 -15.26 17.43
C GLU A 277 17.31 -14.40 16.27
N GLY A 278 17.61 -13.13 16.56
CA GLY A 278 18.20 -12.20 15.59
C GLY A 278 17.29 -11.76 14.45
N ALA A 279 16.02 -12.17 14.44
CA ALA A 279 15.07 -11.75 13.41
C ALA A 279 14.87 -10.23 13.40
N ILE A 280 14.73 -9.67 12.20
CA ILE A 280 14.44 -8.26 11.96
C ILE A 280 12.94 -8.14 11.64
N ILE A 281 12.24 -7.30 12.39
CA ILE A 281 10.77 -7.24 12.33
C ILE A 281 10.30 -6.03 11.53
N PHE A 282 9.37 -6.26 10.60
CA PHE A 282 8.74 -5.21 9.80
C PHE A 282 7.39 -4.83 10.43
N GLY A 283 7.34 -3.63 11.02
CA GLY A 283 6.13 -3.10 11.65
C GLY A 283 5.16 -2.56 10.61
N TRP A 284 4.08 -3.30 10.32
CA TRP A 284 3.11 -2.91 9.31
C TRP A 284 1.70 -2.69 9.86
N GLN A 285 1.27 -3.47 10.85
CA GLN A 285 -0.10 -3.43 11.34
C GLN A 285 -0.47 -2.04 11.86
N GLY A 286 -1.49 -1.43 11.24
CA GLY A 286 -1.95 -0.09 11.58
C GLY A 286 -0.84 0.96 11.45
N PHE A 287 -0.28 1.40 12.58
CA PHE A 287 0.87 2.31 12.67
C PHE A 287 2.21 1.61 12.89
N GLY A 288 2.26 0.28 12.80
CA GLY A 288 3.48 -0.51 12.93
C GLY A 288 3.95 -0.73 14.37
N ASN A 289 3.12 -0.41 15.37
CA ASN A 289 3.52 -0.45 16.78
C ASN A 289 3.85 -1.85 17.31
N ALA A 290 3.42 -2.91 16.62
CA ALA A 290 3.77 -4.28 17.01
C ALA A 290 5.29 -4.54 16.94
N ALA A 291 6.03 -3.87 16.04
CA ALA A 291 7.49 -3.94 15.99
C ALA A 291 8.18 -3.48 17.29
N LEU A 292 7.54 -2.61 18.08
CA LEU A 292 8.08 -2.18 19.38
C LEU A 292 8.14 -3.31 20.42
N LYS A 293 7.31 -4.36 20.27
CA LYS A 293 7.41 -5.58 21.10
C LYS A 293 8.72 -6.31 20.83
N ALA A 294 9.16 -6.31 19.57
CA ALA A 294 10.45 -6.89 19.17
C ALA A 294 11.62 -6.01 19.62
N ALA A 295 11.50 -4.67 19.48
CA ALA A 295 12.48 -3.72 19.96
C ALA A 295 12.71 -3.85 21.48
N ALA A 296 11.64 -4.07 22.25
CA ALA A 296 11.74 -4.32 23.70
C ALA A 296 12.53 -5.59 24.06
N GLN A 297 12.72 -6.51 23.12
CA GLN A 297 13.54 -7.72 23.23
C GLN A 297 14.92 -7.58 22.55
N GLY A 298 15.27 -6.37 22.10
CA GLY A 298 16.56 -6.08 21.47
C GLY A 298 16.64 -6.43 19.97
N HIS A 299 15.52 -6.74 19.32
CA HIS A 299 15.49 -7.02 17.88
C HIS A 299 15.50 -5.71 17.08
N ARG A 300 16.23 -5.73 15.97
CA ARG A 300 16.18 -4.66 14.97
C ARG A 300 14.83 -4.70 14.25
N PHE A 301 14.41 -3.55 13.74
CA PHE A 301 13.13 -3.44 13.03
C PHE A 301 13.16 -2.39 11.91
N VAL A 302 12.20 -2.50 11.01
CA VAL A 302 11.92 -1.56 9.91
C VAL A 302 10.47 -1.12 10.03
N MET A 303 10.20 0.17 9.84
CA MET A 303 8.83 0.70 9.85
C MET A 303 8.25 0.76 8.44
N THR A 304 7.10 0.13 8.26
CA THR A 304 6.31 0.15 7.02
C THR A 304 4.80 0.19 7.31
N PRO A 305 4.33 1.13 8.15
CA PRO A 305 2.95 1.13 8.67
C PRO A 305 1.92 1.22 7.55
N ALA A 306 0.93 0.31 7.58
CA ALA A 306 -0.11 0.21 6.56
C ALA A 306 -0.96 1.49 6.45
N ARG A 307 -1.10 2.25 7.54
CA ARG A 307 -1.84 3.51 7.55
C ARG A 307 -1.16 4.62 6.75
N LEU A 308 0.18 4.57 6.58
CA LEU A 308 0.97 5.68 6.05
C LEU A 308 1.90 5.29 4.89
N LEU A 309 2.46 4.07 4.90
CA LEU A 309 3.46 3.65 3.92
C LEU A 309 3.01 2.54 2.96
N TYR A 310 1.73 2.08 3.03
CA TYR A 310 1.17 1.20 2.00
C TYR A 310 0.69 2.04 0.81
N LEU A 311 1.45 1.94 -0.28
CA LEU A 311 1.26 2.75 -1.48
C LEU A 311 0.10 2.26 -2.37
N ILE A 312 -0.61 1.23 -1.97
CA ILE A 312 -1.83 0.78 -2.64
C ILE A 312 -3.07 1.61 -2.28
N ARG A 313 -3.02 2.43 -1.23
CA ARG A 313 -4.15 3.23 -0.76
C ARG A 313 -4.45 4.39 -1.71
N TYR A 314 -5.66 4.97 -1.61
CA TYR A 314 -6.04 6.15 -2.35
C TYR A 314 -5.09 7.33 -2.08
N GLN A 315 -4.66 8.03 -3.14
CA GLN A 315 -3.74 9.17 -3.05
C GLN A 315 -4.45 10.52 -2.86
N GLY A 316 -5.78 10.51 -2.91
CA GLY A 316 -6.63 11.70 -2.79
C GLY A 316 -8.10 11.31 -2.71
N PRO A 317 -9.02 12.24 -3.00
CA PRO A 317 -10.45 11.96 -2.98
C PRO A 317 -10.80 10.77 -3.88
N GLN A 318 -11.53 9.80 -3.33
CA GLN A 318 -11.74 8.49 -3.95
C GLN A 318 -12.50 8.53 -5.27
N TRP A 319 -13.36 9.53 -5.49
CA TRP A 319 -14.06 9.73 -6.75
C TRP A 319 -13.14 10.10 -7.91
N PHE A 320 -11.92 10.56 -7.64
CA PHE A 320 -10.91 10.85 -8.65
C PHE A 320 -9.91 9.71 -8.87
N GLU A 321 -9.85 8.76 -7.94
CA GLU A 321 -8.85 7.70 -7.93
C GLU A 321 -9.34 6.40 -8.57
N PRO A 322 -8.46 5.60 -9.16
CA PRO A 322 -8.78 4.23 -9.52
C PRO A 322 -9.15 3.44 -8.26
N LEU A 323 -10.00 2.41 -8.43
CA LEU A 323 -10.41 1.56 -7.31
C LEU A 323 -9.20 0.89 -6.65
N THR A 324 -9.13 0.99 -5.33
CA THR A 324 -8.13 0.32 -4.51
C THR A 324 -8.69 0.03 -3.11
N TYR A 325 -7.86 -0.34 -2.15
CA TYR A 325 -8.28 -0.52 -0.76
C TYR A 325 -8.69 0.80 -0.11
N PHE A 326 -9.60 0.70 0.86
CA PHE A 326 -10.11 1.82 1.62
C PHE A 326 -9.03 2.59 2.38
N GLY A 327 -9.32 3.85 2.63
CA GLY A 327 -8.44 4.78 3.35
C GLY A 327 -7.50 5.52 2.42
N ASN A 328 -7.26 6.77 2.79
CA ASN A 328 -6.39 7.68 2.08
C ASN A 328 -4.99 7.63 2.67
N ASN A 329 -4.03 7.86 1.81
CA ASN A 329 -2.63 8.01 2.13
C ASN A 329 -2.04 8.96 1.08
N THR A 330 -2.24 10.26 1.31
CA THR A 330 -1.84 11.29 0.35
C THR A 330 -0.33 11.49 0.32
N LEU A 331 0.17 12.23 -0.67
CA LEU A 331 1.57 12.60 -0.74
C LEU A 331 2.02 13.33 0.54
N LYS A 332 1.18 14.25 1.05
CA LYS A 332 1.47 15.03 2.26
C LYS A 332 1.42 14.18 3.53
N ASP A 333 0.53 13.18 3.59
CA ASP A 333 0.48 12.23 4.72
C ASP A 333 1.79 11.44 4.81
N VAL A 334 2.27 10.90 3.68
CA VAL A 334 3.57 10.19 3.63
C VAL A 334 4.71 11.12 4.00
N TYR A 335 4.74 12.34 3.44
CA TYR A 335 5.77 13.32 3.76
C TYR A 335 5.79 13.68 5.25
N ASN A 336 4.63 13.84 5.88
CA ASN A 336 4.52 14.21 7.29
C ASN A 336 4.83 13.05 8.25
N TYR A 337 4.92 11.82 7.73
CA TYR A 337 5.24 10.68 8.58
C TYR A 337 6.57 10.87 9.31
N GLU A 338 6.57 10.62 10.62
CA GLU A 338 7.76 10.57 11.46
C GLU A 338 7.90 9.15 12.03
N PRO A 339 8.97 8.43 11.63
CA PRO A 339 9.16 7.05 12.09
C PRO A 339 9.42 6.92 13.58
N ILE A 340 10.16 7.89 14.15
CA ILE A 340 10.53 7.91 15.57
C ILE A 340 9.50 8.74 16.31
N GLN A 341 8.65 8.08 17.11
CA GLN A 341 7.59 8.74 17.85
C GLN A 341 8.11 9.27 19.19
N ASP A 342 7.61 10.41 19.64
CA ASP A 342 8.05 11.09 20.88
C ASP A 342 7.79 10.23 22.14
N ASN A 343 6.89 9.25 22.08
CA ASN A 343 6.57 8.32 23.16
C ASN A 343 7.40 7.03 23.18
N TRP A 344 8.36 6.88 22.25
CA TRP A 344 9.23 5.71 22.25
C TRP A 344 10.24 5.77 23.38
N LYS A 345 10.65 4.59 23.86
CA LYS A 345 11.82 4.52 24.75
C LYS A 345 13.08 4.80 23.94
N PRO A 346 14.03 5.57 24.52
CA PRO A 346 15.26 5.93 23.79
C PRO A 346 16.08 4.73 23.28
N GLU A 347 16.03 3.59 23.96
CA GLU A 347 16.72 2.38 23.55
C GLU A 347 16.16 1.72 22.27
N TYR A 348 14.99 2.14 21.77
CA TYR A 348 14.41 1.59 20.54
C TYR A 348 14.96 2.26 19.28
N GLU A 349 15.32 3.53 19.36
CA GLU A 349 15.82 4.27 18.21
C GLU A 349 17.05 3.63 17.54
N PRO A 350 18.09 3.18 18.28
CA PRO A 350 19.24 2.50 17.67
C PRO A 350 18.91 1.17 16.98
N LEU A 351 17.76 0.57 17.30
CA LEU A 351 17.29 -0.69 16.70
C LEU A 351 16.49 -0.46 15.41
N LEU A 352 16.00 0.76 15.17
CA LEU A 352 15.32 1.14 13.95
C LEU A 352 16.32 1.22 12.80
N MET A 353 16.20 0.31 11.84
CA MET A 353 17.04 0.30 10.65
C MET A 353 16.64 1.38 9.63
N GLY A 354 15.35 1.71 9.58
CA GLY A 354 14.78 2.68 8.66
C GLY A 354 13.34 2.42 8.29
N VAL A 355 12.95 2.86 7.09
CA VAL A 355 11.58 2.83 6.61
C VAL A 355 11.46 2.19 5.23
N GLN A 356 10.28 1.64 4.94
CA GLN A 356 9.92 1.04 3.66
C GLN A 356 8.54 1.49 3.23
N GLY A 357 8.41 1.94 1.98
CA GLY A 357 7.11 2.00 1.32
C GLY A 357 6.74 0.60 0.81
N SER A 358 5.48 0.17 0.97
CA SER A 358 5.04 -1.14 0.50
C SER A 358 4.00 -0.98 -0.61
N MET A 359 4.33 -1.49 -1.80
CA MET A 359 3.45 -1.48 -2.96
C MET A 359 2.87 -2.88 -3.20
N TRP A 360 1.66 -3.10 -2.69
CA TRP A 360 0.83 -4.27 -2.95
C TRP A 360 0.08 -4.11 -4.28
N THR A 361 -0.21 -5.20 -4.98
CA THR A 361 -0.63 -5.14 -6.39
C THR A 361 -1.96 -5.80 -6.70
N GLU A 362 -2.82 -5.99 -5.70
CA GLU A 362 -4.14 -6.63 -5.84
C GLU A 362 -5.03 -5.91 -6.86
N PHE A 363 -4.94 -4.59 -6.93
CA PHE A 363 -5.74 -3.76 -7.83
C PHE A 363 -5.01 -3.37 -9.13
N CYS A 364 -3.79 -3.87 -9.34
CA CYS A 364 -3.03 -3.61 -10.56
C CYS A 364 -3.35 -4.66 -11.63
N ASN A 365 -3.49 -4.19 -12.88
CA ASN A 365 -3.65 -5.03 -14.06
C ASN A 365 -2.63 -4.68 -15.16
N HIS A 366 -1.93 -3.56 -15.01
CA HIS A 366 -0.89 -3.06 -15.93
C HIS A 366 0.31 -2.51 -15.14
N PRO A 367 1.52 -2.51 -15.73
CA PRO A 367 2.69 -1.90 -15.08
C PRO A 367 2.50 -0.41 -14.75
N SER A 368 1.72 0.31 -15.55
CA SER A 368 1.37 1.71 -15.32
C SER A 368 0.54 1.92 -14.05
N ASP A 369 -0.28 0.94 -13.65
CA ASP A 369 -1.04 1.02 -12.41
C ASP A 369 -0.09 1.04 -11.20
N VAL A 370 0.98 0.22 -11.27
CA VAL A 370 2.02 0.16 -10.23
C VAL A 370 2.73 1.51 -10.11
N THR A 371 3.20 2.09 -11.23
CA THR A 371 3.90 3.38 -11.20
C THR A 371 2.99 4.53 -10.79
N TYR A 372 1.72 4.50 -11.18
CA TYR A 372 0.70 5.44 -10.71
C TYR A 372 0.55 5.39 -9.19
N GLN A 373 0.47 4.19 -8.61
CA GLN A 373 0.33 4.05 -7.15
C GLN A 373 1.61 4.40 -6.39
N VAL A 374 2.77 4.08 -6.95
CA VAL A 374 4.06 4.34 -6.30
C VAL A 374 4.41 5.82 -6.32
N PHE A 375 4.23 6.51 -7.46
CA PHE A 375 4.63 7.91 -7.63
C PHE A 375 3.44 8.87 -7.59
N PRO A 376 3.61 10.05 -6.91
CA PRO A 376 4.86 10.61 -6.36
C PRO A 376 5.19 10.17 -4.92
N ARG A 377 4.38 9.36 -4.24
CA ARG A 377 4.54 9.07 -2.80
C ARG A 377 5.89 8.44 -2.44
N LEU A 378 6.50 7.67 -3.34
CA LEU A 378 7.83 7.10 -3.10
C LEU A 378 8.90 8.19 -2.92
N VAL A 379 8.72 9.37 -3.54
CA VAL A 379 9.61 10.52 -3.31
C VAL A 379 9.51 11.00 -1.87
N ALA A 380 8.29 11.04 -1.31
CA ALA A 380 8.07 11.38 0.10
C ALA A 380 8.63 10.31 1.05
N VAL A 381 8.53 9.02 0.70
CA VAL A 381 9.20 7.93 1.46
C VAL A 381 10.71 8.14 1.47
N ALA A 382 11.29 8.50 0.32
CA ALA A 382 12.72 8.78 0.23
C ALA A 382 13.13 9.98 1.09
N GLU A 383 12.33 11.04 1.11
CA GLU A 383 12.55 12.22 1.96
C GLU A 383 12.52 11.86 3.46
N VAL A 384 11.51 11.11 3.89
CA VAL A 384 11.40 10.61 5.28
C VAL A 384 12.61 9.75 5.66
N ALA A 385 13.10 8.94 4.72
CA ALA A 385 14.23 8.04 4.96
C ALA A 385 15.58 8.74 4.95
N TRP A 386 15.67 9.89 4.27
CA TRP A 386 16.91 10.63 4.06
C TRP A 386 17.09 11.79 5.00
N SER A 387 16.07 12.65 5.11
CA SER A 387 16.18 13.94 5.79
C SER A 387 15.80 13.85 7.27
N PRO A 388 16.52 14.53 8.17
CA PRO A 388 16.11 14.65 9.55
C PRO A 388 14.81 15.47 9.67
N LYS A 389 13.99 15.18 10.69
CA LYS A 389 12.70 15.85 10.95
C LYS A 389 12.82 17.39 10.92
N SER A 390 13.92 17.92 11.45
CA SER A 390 14.16 19.36 11.58
C SER A 390 14.44 20.08 10.26
N SER A 391 14.80 19.37 9.19
CA SER A 391 15.08 19.95 7.87
C SER A 391 13.94 19.81 6.87
N LYS A 392 12.82 19.19 7.27
CA LYS A 392 11.66 19.01 6.40
C LYS A 392 10.89 20.31 6.25
N ASP A 393 10.71 20.76 5.01
CA ASP A 393 9.93 21.93 4.63
C ASP A 393 9.06 21.59 3.41
N TRP A 394 7.75 21.65 3.56
CA TRP A 394 6.81 21.19 2.54
C TRP A 394 6.89 21.99 1.23
N PRO A 395 6.93 23.33 1.23
CA PRO A 395 7.09 24.11 0.00
C PRO A 395 8.37 23.76 -0.76
N THR A 396 9.51 23.70 -0.09
CA THR A 396 10.80 23.30 -0.69
C THR A 396 10.76 21.87 -1.24
N PHE A 397 10.11 20.94 -0.53
CA PHE A 397 9.94 19.57 -1.01
C PHE A 397 9.12 19.53 -2.31
N VAL A 398 8.02 20.29 -2.37
CA VAL A 398 7.13 20.35 -3.54
C VAL A 398 7.86 20.91 -4.76
N GLU A 399 8.68 21.95 -4.59
CA GLU A 399 9.52 22.51 -5.66
C GLU A 399 10.54 21.47 -6.17
N ALA A 400 11.25 20.80 -5.27
CA ALA A 400 12.20 19.74 -5.63
C ALA A 400 11.51 18.54 -6.31
N LEU A 401 10.28 18.21 -5.88
CA LEU A 401 9.46 17.16 -6.48
C LEU A 401 9.20 17.41 -7.96
N ASP A 402 8.89 18.63 -8.36
CA ASP A 402 8.62 18.96 -9.77
C ASP A 402 9.82 18.64 -10.68
N GLY A 403 11.04 18.89 -10.20
CA GLY A 403 12.26 18.46 -10.88
C GLY A 403 12.31 16.95 -11.09
N TYR A 404 11.99 16.16 -10.07
CA TYR A 404 11.97 14.70 -10.18
C TYR A 404 10.85 14.20 -11.11
N LEU A 405 9.66 14.80 -11.03
CA LEU A 405 8.53 14.44 -11.90
C LEU A 405 8.84 14.72 -13.39
N ALA A 406 9.59 15.78 -13.70
CA ALA A 406 10.07 16.04 -15.04
C ALA A 406 10.98 14.91 -15.57
N HIS A 407 11.85 14.34 -14.72
CA HIS A 407 12.64 13.14 -15.07
C HIS A 407 11.75 11.92 -15.32
N LEU A 408 10.71 11.67 -14.49
CA LEU A 408 9.75 10.57 -14.73
C LEU A 408 9.03 10.75 -16.06
N GLN A 409 8.57 11.96 -16.35
CA GLN A 409 7.88 12.28 -17.60
C GLN A 409 8.79 12.06 -18.83
N ALA A 410 10.04 12.50 -18.76
CA ALA A 410 11.03 12.29 -19.83
C ALA A 410 11.33 10.79 -20.07
N LYS A 411 11.21 9.97 -19.02
CA LYS A 411 11.33 8.49 -19.07
C LYS A 411 10.03 7.80 -19.52
N GLY A 412 8.94 8.53 -19.74
CA GLY A 412 7.62 7.97 -20.06
C GLY A 412 6.97 7.20 -18.89
N ILE A 413 7.36 7.49 -17.65
CA ILE A 413 6.82 6.86 -16.46
C ILE A 413 5.57 7.61 -16.01
N GLN A 414 4.46 6.89 -15.92
CA GLN A 414 3.19 7.43 -15.46
C GLN A 414 3.21 7.59 -13.94
N TYR A 415 2.66 8.70 -13.44
CA TYR A 415 2.52 8.99 -12.02
C TYR A 415 1.18 9.66 -11.72
N ALA A 416 0.74 9.63 -10.46
CA ALA A 416 -0.51 10.25 -10.04
C ALA A 416 -0.41 11.77 -9.95
N HIS A 417 -1.45 12.45 -10.42
CA HIS A 417 -1.64 13.90 -10.27
C HIS A 417 -2.58 14.25 -9.11
N SER A 418 -2.82 13.30 -8.21
CA SER A 418 -3.81 13.41 -7.12
C SER A 418 -3.51 14.57 -6.16
N MET A 419 -2.25 14.94 -6.01
CA MET A 419 -1.81 16.08 -5.20
C MET A 419 -2.33 17.44 -5.69
N TYR A 420 -2.84 17.51 -6.91
CA TYR A 420 -3.49 18.72 -7.46
C TYR A 420 -5.01 18.71 -7.29
N ASN A 421 -5.60 17.59 -6.86
CA ASN A 421 -7.05 17.49 -6.70
C ASN A 421 -7.50 18.19 -5.42
N ILE A 422 -8.65 18.86 -5.53
CA ILE A 422 -9.24 19.60 -4.41
C ILE A 422 -9.91 18.62 -3.45
N GLN A 423 -9.63 18.80 -2.17
CA GLN A 423 -10.36 18.24 -1.06
C GLN A 423 -11.36 19.29 -0.58
N HIS A 424 -12.52 18.85 -0.08
CA HIS A 424 -13.55 19.77 0.41
C HIS A 424 -14.12 19.32 1.76
N THR A 425 -14.70 20.26 2.47
CA THR A 425 -15.64 20.01 3.56
C THR A 425 -16.83 20.93 3.42
N VAL A 426 -18.04 20.41 3.70
CA VAL A 426 -19.25 21.19 3.73
C VAL A 426 -19.87 21.06 5.12
N THR A 427 -19.92 22.16 5.84
CA THR A 427 -20.33 22.20 7.24
C THR A 427 -21.50 23.15 7.44
N PRO A 428 -22.60 22.73 8.08
CA PRO A 428 -23.66 23.61 8.53
C PRO A 428 -23.15 24.61 9.58
N VAL A 429 -23.37 25.91 9.33
CA VAL A 429 -23.00 27.01 10.25
C VAL A 429 -24.08 28.08 10.19
N ASP A 430 -24.74 28.38 11.30
CA ASP A 430 -25.75 29.45 11.43
C ASP A 430 -26.83 29.40 10.35
N GLY A 431 -27.31 28.20 10.02
CA GLY A 431 -28.36 27.98 9.02
C GLY A 431 -27.91 28.13 7.57
N LYS A 432 -26.61 28.23 7.32
CA LYS A 432 -25.96 28.24 6.01
C LYS A 432 -25.02 27.07 5.87
N LEU A 433 -24.58 26.78 4.65
CA LEU A 433 -23.51 25.82 4.37
C LEU A 433 -22.19 26.57 4.15
N LYS A 434 -21.21 26.25 4.97
CA LYS A 434 -19.82 26.69 4.81
C LYS A 434 -19.08 25.65 3.98
N VAL A 435 -18.56 26.05 2.83
CA VAL A 435 -17.75 25.19 1.94
C VAL A 435 -16.30 25.61 2.03
N ASP A 436 -15.47 24.70 2.52
CA ASP A 436 -14.01 24.86 2.54
C ASP A 436 -13.38 24.01 1.44
N LEU A 437 -12.48 24.61 0.66
CA LEU A 437 -11.75 23.97 -0.42
C LEU A 437 -10.24 23.99 -0.11
N MET A 438 -9.56 22.87 -0.29
CA MET A 438 -8.13 22.75 0.02
C MET A 438 -7.42 21.96 -1.07
N CYS A 439 -6.16 22.30 -1.31
CA CYS A 439 -5.24 21.51 -2.12
C CYS A 439 -3.94 21.29 -1.34
N GLU A 440 -3.31 20.13 -1.48
CA GLU A 440 -2.01 19.84 -0.86
C GLU A 440 -0.88 20.69 -1.44
N ARG A 441 -0.97 21.04 -2.72
CA ARG A 441 -0.02 21.89 -3.42
C ARG A 441 -0.18 23.35 -2.99
N PRO A 442 0.86 23.99 -2.43
CA PRO A 442 0.78 25.38 -1.97
C PRO A 442 0.88 26.41 -3.10
N ASP A 443 1.33 25.99 -4.28
CA ASP A 443 1.68 26.81 -5.44
C ASP A 443 0.60 26.84 -6.52
N VAL A 444 -0.62 26.42 -6.20
CA VAL A 444 -1.75 26.43 -7.13
C VAL A 444 -2.85 27.39 -6.68
N GLU A 445 -3.55 27.94 -7.66
CA GLU A 445 -4.78 28.69 -7.46
C GLU A 445 -6.00 27.76 -7.53
N ILE A 446 -6.92 27.86 -6.59
CA ILE A 446 -8.22 27.20 -6.69
C ILE A 446 -9.19 28.18 -7.36
N ARG A 447 -9.71 27.81 -8.52
CA ARG A 447 -10.73 28.58 -9.27
C ARG A 447 -12.06 27.85 -9.21
N TYR A 448 -13.17 28.58 -9.06
CA TYR A 448 -14.50 27.99 -8.90
C TYR A 448 -15.60 28.75 -9.62
N THR A 449 -16.74 28.06 -9.79
CA THR A 449 -18.04 28.59 -10.21
C THR A 449 -19.12 28.10 -9.24
N THR A 450 -20.28 28.72 -9.20
CA THR A 450 -21.43 28.30 -8.36
C THR A 450 -22.68 27.94 -9.16
N ASP A 451 -22.59 28.04 -10.49
CA ASP A 451 -23.67 27.81 -11.45
C ASP A 451 -23.51 26.48 -12.23
N GLY A 452 -22.51 25.66 -11.86
CA GLY A 452 -22.22 24.39 -12.53
C GLY A 452 -21.42 24.53 -13.85
N MET A 453 -21.00 25.74 -14.23
CA MET A 453 -20.09 25.91 -15.38
C MET A 453 -18.69 25.39 -15.04
N GLU A 454 -18.00 24.86 -16.04
CA GLU A 454 -16.60 24.41 -15.87
C GLU A 454 -15.69 25.60 -15.55
N PRO A 455 -14.88 25.58 -14.47
CA PRO A 455 -14.00 26.68 -14.14
C PRO A 455 -12.83 26.79 -15.12
N GLY A 456 -12.52 28.02 -15.51
CA GLY A 456 -11.34 28.38 -16.30
C GLY A 456 -10.37 29.26 -15.49
N ALA A 457 -9.26 29.65 -16.11
CA ALA A 457 -8.25 30.49 -15.48
C ALA A 457 -8.78 31.86 -15.01
N GLU A 458 -9.82 32.36 -15.66
CA GLU A 458 -10.48 33.65 -15.34
C GLU A 458 -11.67 33.51 -14.38
N SER A 459 -12.01 32.28 -13.96
CA SER A 459 -13.07 32.07 -12.97
C SER A 459 -12.70 32.64 -11.61
N ALA A 460 -13.68 32.80 -10.71
CA ALA A 460 -13.46 33.35 -9.38
C ALA A 460 -12.34 32.61 -8.63
N LEU A 461 -11.45 33.37 -8.01
CA LEU A 461 -10.39 32.84 -7.17
C LEU A 461 -10.98 32.51 -5.78
N TYR A 462 -10.69 31.31 -5.28
CA TYR A 462 -11.06 30.92 -3.91
C TYR A 462 -10.03 31.48 -2.91
N GLU A 463 -10.46 32.50 -2.16
CA GLU A 463 -9.63 33.16 -1.13
C GLU A 463 -10.09 32.83 0.30
N SER A 464 -11.37 32.45 0.45
CA SER A 464 -11.96 32.13 1.75
C SER A 464 -13.18 31.22 1.57
N SER A 465 -13.64 30.61 2.66
CA SER A 465 -14.81 29.74 2.69
C SER A 465 -16.02 30.36 2.00
N LEU A 466 -16.73 29.58 1.19
CA LEU A 466 -17.97 30.01 0.56
C LEU A 466 -19.13 29.79 1.55
N MET A 467 -20.02 30.79 1.67
CA MET A 467 -21.20 30.69 2.51
C MET A 467 -22.47 30.66 1.62
N LEU A 468 -23.17 29.54 1.64
CA LEU A 468 -24.36 29.30 0.80
C LEU A 468 -25.63 29.18 1.64
N ASP A 469 -26.74 29.68 1.12
CA ASP A 469 -28.05 29.64 1.73
C ASP A 469 -29.18 29.17 0.77
N GLY A 470 -28.80 28.46 -0.29
CA GLY A 470 -29.67 27.88 -1.29
C GLY A 470 -28.98 26.87 -2.16
N ASP A 471 -29.70 26.31 -3.14
CA ASP A 471 -29.14 25.38 -4.14
C ASP A 471 -27.95 25.99 -4.87
N ALA A 472 -26.93 25.19 -5.08
CA ALA A 472 -25.77 25.57 -5.86
C ALA A 472 -25.08 24.33 -6.45
N VAL A 473 -24.48 24.47 -7.62
CA VAL A 473 -23.55 23.48 -8.17
C VAL A 473 -22.18 24.12 -8.24
N ILE A 474 -21.37 23.85 -7.21
CA ILE A 474 -19.99 24.33 -7.20
C ILE A 474 -19.16 23.43 -8.08
N LYS A 475 -18.46 24.02 -9.05
CA LYS A 475 -17.35 23.35 -9.74
C LYS A 475 -16.07 24.09 -9.44
N CYS A 476 -15.01 23.34 -9.11
CA CYS A 476 -13.71 23.94 -8.82
C CYS A 476 -12.57 23.05 -9.32
N ALA A 477 -11.46 23.68 -9.69
CA ALA A 477 -10.24 23.04 -10.12
C ALA A 477 -9.01 23.86 -9.72
N THR A 478 -7.86 23.21 -9.67
CA THR A 478 -6.58 23.89 -9.43
C THR A 478 -5.93 24.35 -10.73
N PHE A 479 -5.28 25.49 -10.68
CA PHE A 479 -4.55 26.09 -11.81
C PHE A 479 -3.15 26.53 -11.35
N CYS A 480 -2.19 26.42 -12.26
CA CYS A 480 -0.85 26.98 -12.12
C CYS A 480 -0.51 27.67 -13.44
N ASP A 481 -0.11 28.94 -13.39
CA ASP A 481 0.18 29.78 -14.57
C ASP A 481 -0.94 29.71 -15.64
N GLY A 482 -2.20 29.75 -15.20
CA GLY A 482 -3.38 29.70 -16.08
C GLY A 482 -3.67 28.30 -16.66
N LYS A 483 -2.84 27.29 -16.39
CA LYS A 483 -3.04 25.92 -16.84
C LYS A 483 -3.75 25.11 -15.75
N LYS A 484 -4.80 24.39 -16.15
CA LYS A 484 -5.51 23.48 -15.24
C LYS A 484 -4.61 22.29 -14.86
N MET A 485 -4.49 22.02 -13.56
CA MET A 485 -3.61 20.97 -13.00
C MET A 485 -4.38 19.75 -12.51
N GLY A 486 -5.39 19.96 -11.66
CA GLY A 486 -6.22 18.90 -11.08
C GLY A 486 -7.47 18.60 -11.87
N LYS A 487 -8.17 17.55 -11.48
CA LYS A 487 -9.52 17.23 -11.97
C LYS A 487 -10.53 18.23 -11.41
N THR A 488 -11.62 18.49 -12.14
CA THR A 488 -12.71 19.31 -11.63
C THR A 488 -13.46 18.56 -10.54
N LEU A 489 -13.54 19.15 -9.36
CA LEU A 489 -14.46 18.74 -8.32
C LEU A 489 -15.83 19.37 -8.57
N GLU A 490 -16.87 18.56 -8.51
CA GLU A 490 -18.26 19.00 -8.63
C GLU A 490 -19.01 18.69 -7.33
N LEU A 491 -19.61 19.70 -6.73
CA LEU A 491 -20.40 19.62 -5.50
C LEU A 491 -21.82 20.09 -5.80
N PRO A 492 -22.75 19.19 -6.12
CA PRO A 492 -24.17 19.52 -6.30
C PRO A 492 -24.83 19.62 -4.92
N LEU A 493 -24.97 20.82 -4.41
CA LEU A 493 -25.60 21.11 -3.12
C LEU A 493 -27.12 21.24 -3.28
N ASP A 494 -27.83 20.30 -2.69
CA ASP A 494 -29.29 20.17 -2.67
C ASP A 494 -29.83 20.82 -1.41
N TRP A 495 -30.65 21.90 -1.57
CA TRP A 495 -31.23 22.61 -0.42
C TRP A 495 -32.65 22.11 -0.13
N ASN A 496 -32.83 21.44 1.00
CA ASN A 496 -34.12 20.96 1.48
C ASN A 496 -34.37 21.41 2.93
N LEU A 497 -35.53 21.06 3.51
CA LEU A 497 -35.89 21.49 4.86
C LEU A 497 -34.92 21.07 5.95
N ALA A 498 -34.18 19.97 5.75
CA ALA A 498 -33.20 19.47 6.69
C ALA A 498 -31.79 20.09 6.48
N THR A 499 -31.51 20.68 5.32
CA THR A 499 -30.21 21.25 5.00
C THR A 499 -29.84 22.38 5.95
N ALA A 500 -28.64 22.35 6.48
CA ALA A 500 -28.08 23.30 7.44
C ALA A 500 -28.87 23.42 8.75
N LYS A 501 -29.68 22.41 9.13
CA LYS A 501 -30.42 22.37 10.39
C LYS A 501 -29.63 21.71 11.51
N PRO A 502 -29.93 22.08 12.78
CA PRO A 502 -29.33 21.42 13.93
C PRO A 502 -29.61 19.91 13.93
N LEU A 503 -28.57 19.13 14.13
CA LEU A 503 -28.62 17.67 14.28
C LEU A 503 -28.41 17.32 15.77
N LEU A 504 -29.38 16.62 16.37
CA LEU A 504 -29.38 16.27 17.79
C LEU A 504 -29.20 14.75 17.95
N GLY A 505 -28.47 14.35 18.98
CA GLY A 505 -28.26 12.94 19.32
C GLY A 505 -27.06 12.29 18.67
N LEU A 506 -26.29 13.00 17.84
CA LEU A 506 -25.09 12.56 17.18
C LEU A 506 -23.93 13.55 17.36
N PRO A 507 -22.66 13.11 17.22
CA PRO A 507 -21.49 14.00 17.27
C PRO A 507 -21.46 14.94 16.06
N ALA A 508 -20.66 16.01 16.14
CA ALA A 508 -20.51 17.01 15.08
C ALA A 508 -20.05 16.42 13.73
N SER A 509 -19.32 15.29 13.75
CA SER A 509 -18.94 14.55 12.53
C SER A 509 -20.14 14.03 11.72
N ALA A 510 -21.30 13.90 12.35
CA ALA A 510 -22.54 13.50 11.67
C ALA A 510 -23.23 14.65 10.91
N ASN A 511 -22.75 15.89 11.00
CA ASN A 511 -23.31 17.03 10.28
C ASN A 511 -23.32 16.86 8.75
N ILE A 512 -22.58 15.90 8.22
CA ILE A 512 -22.67 15.48 6.81
C ILE A 512 -24.08 14.99 6.43
N LEU A 513 -24.90 14.52 7.38
CA LEU A 513 -26.29 14.11 7.12
C LEU A 513 -27.21 15.29 6.74
N VAL A 514 -26.78 16.53 6.98
CA VAL A 514 -27.53 17.75 6.72
C VAL A 514 -26.72 18.81 5.95
N ASN A 515 -25.64 18.38 5.26
CA ASN A 515 -24.74 19.26 4.52
C ASN A 515 -25.15 19.52 3.05
N GLY A 516 -26.29 18.97 2.61
CA GLY A 516 -26.79 19.16 1.24
C GLY A 516 -26.09 18.32 0.16
N LEU A 517 -25.09 17.52 0.50
CA LEU A 517 -24.43 16.58 -0.41
C LEU A 517 -24.98 15.16 -0.24
N ARG A 518 -24.82 14.37 -1.28
CA ARG A 518 -25.13 12.93 -1.26
C ARG A 518 -23.85 12.12 -1.43
N GLY A 519 -23.68 11.09 -0.61
CA GLY A 519 -22.59 10.14 -0.76
C GLY A 519 -22.66 9.37 -2.08
N SER A 520 -21.52 9.02 -2.62
CA SER A 520 -21.40 8.18 -3.81
C SER A 520 -21.69 6.71 -3.48
N LEU A 521 -21.62 5.83 -4.48
CA LEU A 521 -21.71 4.38 -4.26
C LEU A 521 -20.43 3.79 -3.62
N LYS A 522 -19.43 4.60 -3.28
CA LYS A 522 -18.23 4.18 -2.57
C LYS A 522 -18.44 4.38 -1.06
N GLN A 523 -18.45 3.30 -0.32
CA GLN A 523 -18.66 3.26 1.13
C GLN A 523 -17.71 4.18 1.93
N THR A 524 -16.52 4.39 1.42
CA THR A 524 -15.44 5.14 2.09
C THR A 524 -15.33 6.57 1.60
N ASP A 525 -16.29 7.06 0.84
CA ASP A 525 -16.36 8.47 0.49
C ASP A 525 -16.73 9.30 1.76
N PHE A 526 -16.23 10.54 1.81
CA PHE A 526 -16.37 11.39 3.00
C PHE A 526 -17.79 11.94 3.24
N GLU A 527 -18.72 11.66 2.32
CA GLU A 527 -20.13 12.07 2.43
C GLU A 527 -21.03 11.00 3.07
N TRP A 528 -20.43 9.95 3.64
CA TRP A 528 -21.13 8.92 4.39
C TRP A 528 -20.81 9.03 5.89
N TYR A 529 -21.86 9.06 6.72
CA TYR A 529 -21.70 8.92 8.16
C TYR A 529 -21.76 7.44 8.55
N THR A 530 -20.71 6.97 9.22
CA THR A 530 -20.67 5.62 9.78
C THR A 530 -20.84 5.71 11.29
N GLY A 531 -21.96 5.21 11.80
CA GLY A 531 -22.23 5.09 13.24
C GLY A 531 -21.68 3.78 13.82
N ASP A 532 -22.04 3.48 15.07
CA ASP A 532 -21.80 2.17 15.69
C ASP A 532 -22.69 1.11 14.99
N MET A 533 -22.08 0.22 14.24
CA MET A 533 -22.78 -0.83 13.48
C MET A 533 -23.55 -1.83 14.36
N ASN A 534 -23.27 -1.86 15.68
CA ASN A 534 -23.94 -2.74 16.65
C ASN A 534 -25.20 -2.09 17.28
N ARG A 535 -25.53 -0.85 16.92
CA ARG A 535 -26.66 -0.11 17.48
C ARG A 535 -27.49 0.57 16.40
N PRO A 536 -28.82 0.65 16.58
CA PRO A 536 -29.66 1.45 15.70
C PRO A 536 -29.21 2.92 15.71
N LEU A 537 -29.07 3.52 14.53
CA LEU A 537 -28.77 4.94 14.39
C LEU A 537 -30.05 5.73 14.68
N THR A 538 -30.04 6.54 15.74
CA THR A 538 -31.18 7.42 16.12
C THR A 538 -30.69 8.85 16.25
N PHE A 539 -31.37 9.76 15.56
CA PHE A 539 -31.09 11.20 15.61
C PHE A 539 -32.33 12.04 15.33
N THR A 540 -32.23 13.31 15.65
CA THR A 540 -33.29 14.29 15.37
C THR A 540 -32.73 15.44 14.56
N VAL A 541 -33.40 15.79 13.47
CA VAL A 541 -33.17 17.05 12.74
C VAL A 541 -34.17 18.08 13.24
N ASP A 542 -33.73 19.14 13.92
CA ASP A 542 -34.57 20.21 14.39
C ASP A 542 -34.85 21.22 13.26
N LEU A 543 -36.02 21.19 12.70
CA LEU A 543 -36.43 22.09 11.62
C LEU A 543 -36.67 23.55 12.08
N LEU A 544 -36.53 23.82 13.41
CA LEU A 544 -36.69 25.14 14.06
C LEU A 544 -38.11 25.72 14.02
N LYS A 545 -39.02 25.16 13.24
CA LYS A 545 -40.44 25.51 13.17
C LYS A 545 -41.25 24.33 12.60
N SER A 546 -42.56 24.39 12.77
CA SER A 546 -43.49 23.38 12.23
C SER A 546 -43.65 23.51 10.72
N TYR A 547 -43.59 22.36 10.03
CA TYR A 547 -43.84 22.24 8.60
C TYR A 547 -44.82 21.10 8.34
N GLU A 548 -45.62 21.22 7.27
CA GLU A 548 -46.34 20.10 6.69
C GLU A 548 -45.35 19.32 5.80
N LEU A 549 -45.05 18.10 6.19
CA LEU A 549 -44.09 17.25 5.47
C LEU A 549 -44.84 16.29 4.55
N THR A 550 -44.45 16.25 3.30
CA THR A 550 -44.97 15.30 2.30
C THR A 550 -44.06 14.09 2.12
N GLU A 551 -42.77 14.25 2.40
CA GLU A 551 -41.78 13.19 2.22
C GLU A 551 -40.63 13.35 3.24
N CYS A 552 -40.08 12.23 3.66
CA CYS A 552 -38.85 12.16 4.41
C CYS A 552 -37.96 11.04 3.79
N ALA A 553 -36.77 11.41 3.33
CA ALA A 553 -35.86 10.48 2.71
C ALA A 553 -34.51 10.46 3.44
N VAL A 554 -33.94 9.28 3.65
CA VAL A 554 -32.61 9.08 4.21
C VAL A 554 -31.82 8.20 3.23
N GLY A 555 -30.70 8.70 2.75
CA GLY A 555 -29.77 7.91 1.93
C GLY A 555 -29.08 6.86 2.79
N CYS A 556 -29.05 5.63 2.32
CA CYS A 556 -28.30 4.52 2.94
C CYS A 556 -27.48 3.80 1.88
N ILE A 557 -26.27 3.42 2.24
CA ILE A 557 -25.46 2.50 1.42
C ILE A 557 -25.43 1.14 2.12
N THR A 558 -25.67 0.07 1.36
CA THR A 558 -25.51 -1.30 1.83
C THR A 558 -24.26 -1.90 1.22
N ASN A 559 -23.42 -2.48 2.06
CA ASN A 559 -22.24 -3.22 1.61
C ASN A 559 -22.45 -4.70 1.90
N TYR A 560 -22.65 -5.50 0.85
CA TYR A 560 -22.83 -6.94 0.96
C TYR A 560 -21.51 -7.73 1.07
N GLY A 561 -20.36 -7.07 0.98
CA GLY A 561 -19.03 -7.70 0.94
C GLY A 561 -18.28 -7.77 2.28
N MET A 562 -18.86 -7.23 3.35
CA MET A 562 -18.26 -7.24 4.70
C MET A 562 -19.24 -7.82 5.72
N GLY A 563 -19.76 -8.99 5.46
CA GLY A 563 -20.55 -9.77 6.40
C GLY A 563 -19.69 -10.66 7.27
#